data_744b35829032d97323eec3c2868e31f2
#
_entry.id   744b35829032d97323eec3c2868e31f2
#
_cell.length_a   1.000
_cell.length_b   1.000
_cell.length_c   1.000
_cell.angle_alpha   90.00
_cell.angle_beta   90.00
_cell.angle_gamma   90.00
#
_symmetry.space_group_name_H-M   'P 1'
#
loop_
_entity.id
_entity.type
_entity.pdbx_description
1 polymer ?
#
loop_
_entity_poly.entity_id
_entity_poly.type
_entity_poly.pdbx_seq_one_letter_code
_entity_poly.pdbx_strand_id
1 'polypeptide(L)'
;MKFASSILSTAVITTMLMSLATPAIAQAQETDSEQQHDVMPLTVTQIVDADDASNVQNEKATITDNKPYLSQPPTGLTTLIDPITHKSVDNSYPLAVSSLLSLEQAQNILLQVSPKIAANQAAIAASDYQTDALKTLDNPLVFARVSASAYNVDTDLDLSTLKSGLINEVNDGVTPSLPRLPDLPNFGELIGERIPDSYELKRSGSTTGAGLGVVWPIYTAGRTAALTGASDARTQEARADSLLDKNELYNTLIERYFKAQLAIIAAYLREDAYDTLQKTDHMAQRLFEEGFISRVDRLEAQSALADAQSESVNANNDARLAMMALQRLLRTDYRIKPSTPLFVSSRPLPDVTYFQDVALNNHPGLQKVAAKRAQAQQLHALSDTGYKPTVLLYGYGQVEKDPSWVAGVSASWKLWGGLDKTASLASSNAKIRQADLSEIEVSDNLLLLVEKNWHDVNNAQSRYQALQSNVDLAAEVLRLRQLGLQEGVNTPIDVVQAQTQSLKARTEQAQAANSYVQSLAALMQSCGTPLAFNAYLNAADIRLPTLYTE
;
A
#
# COMPACT_ATOMS: atom_id res chain seq x y z
N MET A 1 -61.46 15.90 -2.71
CA MET A 1 -60.47 15.73 -3.78
C MET A 1 -59.07 16.28 -3.47
N LYS A 2 -58.79 16.84 -2.31
CA LYS A 2 -57.43 17.31 -1.88
C LYS A 2 -56.61 16.25 -1.13
N PHE A 3 -57.19 15.11 -0.75
CA PHE A 3 -56.52 14.05 0.03
C PHE A 3 -55.70 13.05 -0.82
N ALA A 4 -56.00 12.91 -2.09
CA ALA A 4 -55.32 11.91 -2.95
C ALA A 4 -53.93 12.40 -3.47
N SER A 5 -53.68 13.71 -3.56
CA SER A 5 -52.38 14.23 -4.01
C SER A 5 -51.30 14.14 -2.93
N SER A 6 -51.70 14.11 -1.65
CA SER A 6 -50.80 13.98 -0.50
C SER A 6 -50.20 12.55 -0.36
N ILE A 7 -50.93 11.50 -0.70
CA ILE A 7 -50.48 10.12 -0.54
C ILE A 7 -49.47 9.74 -1.62
N LEU A 8 -49.60 10.23 -2.84
CA LEU A 8 -48.60 9.99 -3.90
C LEU A 8 -47.24 10.68 -3.63
N SER A 9 -47.28 11.86 -2.98
CA SER A 9 -46.05 12.57 -2.58
C SER A 9 -45.26 11.82 -1.50
N THR A 10 -45.96 11.17 -0.57
CA THR A 10 -45.32 10.45 0.55
C THR A 10 -44.66 9.14 0.09
N ALA A 11 -45.26 8.44 -0.87
CA ALA A 11 -44.70 7.21 -1.43
C ALA A 11 -43.43 7.47 -2.23
N VAL A 12 -43.31 8.58 -2.96
CA VAL A 12 -42.13 8.97 -3.72
C VAL A 12 -40.98 9.37 -2.78
N ILE A 13 -41.27 10.00 -1.64
CA ILE A 13 -40.23 10.37 -0.65
C ILE A 13 -39.65 9.11 0.03
N THR A 14 -40.45 8.11 0.32
CA THR A 14 -39.98 6.86 0.94
C THR A 14 -39.14 6.02 -0.01
N THR A 15 -39.44 6.02 -1.30
CA THR A 15 -38.68 5.27 -2.32
C THR A 15 -37.34 5.95 -2.66
N MET A 16 -37.27 7.30 -2.57
CA MET A 16 -36.03 8.04 -2.84
C MET A 16 -35.04 8.01 -1.66
N LEU A 17 -35.53 7.89 -0.42
CA LEU A 17 -34.65 7.73 0.77
C LEU A 17 -33.98 6.34 0.82
N MET A 18 -34.56 5.32 0.19
CA MET A 18 -33.89 4.01 0.05
C MET A 18 -32.81 3.98 -1.03
N SER A 19 -32.84 4.86 -2.03
CA SER A 19 -31.85 4.87 -3.13
C SER A 19 -30.55 5.64 -2.80
N LEU A 20 -30.54 6.46 -1.77
CA LEU A 20 -29.34 7.24 -1.34
C LEU A 20 -28.41 6.45 -0.41
N ALA A 21 -28.82 5.28 0.09
CA ALA A 21 -28.03 4.47 1.02
C ALA A 21 -27.31 3.29 0.36
N THR A 22 -27.47 3.04 -0.94
CA THR A 22 -26.98 1.84 -1.60
C THR A 22 -25.67 1.93 -2.41
N PRO A 23 -25.13 3.08 -2.83
CA PRO A 23 -23.91 3.04 -3.63
C PRO A 23 -22.60 2.90 -2.83
N ALA A 24 -22.58 3.17 -1.53
CA ALA A 24 -21.33 3.15 -0.75
C ALA A 24 -20.91 1.75 -0.26
N ILE A 25 -21.83 0.78 -0.24
CA ILE A 25 -21.56 -0.58 0.27
C ILE A 25 -21.15 -1.55 -0.86
N ALA A 26 -21.57 -1.30 -2.09
CA ALA A 26 -21.23 -2.15 -3.22
C ALA A 26 -19.75 -2.02 -3.67
N GLN A 27 -19.11 -0.86 -3.46
CA GLN A 27 -17.69 -0.66 -3.80
C GLN A 27 -16.70 -1.24 -2.79
N ALA A 28 -17.14 -1.60 -1.59
CA ALA A 28 -16.27 -2.21 -0.58
C ALA A 28 -16.16 -3.74 -0.67
N GLN A 29 -16.97 -4.39 -1.52
CA GLN A 29 -16.97 -5.85 -1.67
C GLN A 29 -16.26 -6.37 -2.93
N GLU A 30 -15.88 -5.52 -3.88
CA GLU A 30 -15.32 -5.93 -5.18
C GLU A 30 -13.79 -5.85 -5.31
N THR A 31 -13.06 -5.47 -4.26
CA THR A 31 -11.58 -5.32 -4.35
C THR A 31 -10.77 -6.42 -3.68
N ASP A 32 -11.38 -7.51 -3.21
CA ASP A 32 -10.64 -8.56 -2.49
C ASP A 32 -10.66 -9.96 -3.16
N SER A 33 -10.98 -10.04 -4.45
CA SER A 33 -10.77 -11.27 -5.21
C SER A 33 -10.06 -10.97 -6.52
N GLU A 34 -8.84 -11.43 -6.63
CA GLU A 34 -7.94 -11.55 -7.79
C GLU A 34 -6.64 -10.74 -7.67
N GLN A 35 -5.67 -11.33 -6.96
CA GLN A 35 -4.28 -11.30 -7.38
C GLN A 35 -3.65 -12.67 -7.11
N GLN A 36 -3.84 -13.55 -8.06
CA GLN A 36 -2.96 -14.70 -8.26
C GLN A 36 -2.23 -14.49 -9.60
N HIS A 37 -0.92 -14.64 -9.53
CA HIS A 37 0.08 -14.55 -10.57
C HIS A 37 -0.36 -14.96 -11.98
N ASP A 38 -0.06 -14.09 -12.96
CA ASP A 38 0.61 -14.58 -14.17
C ASP A 38 1.46 -13.47 -14.81
N VAL A 39 2.71 -13.79 -15.02
CA VAL A 39 3.71 -12.97 -15.70
C VAL A 39 3.63 -13.31 -17.18
N MET A 40 3.27 -12.35 -18.04
CA MET A 40 3.56 -12.45 -19.47
C MET A 40 3.82 -11.07 -20.11
N PRO A 41 4.64 -11.00 -21.15
CA PRO A 41 5.35 -9.79 -21.56
C PRO A 41 4.55 -8.88 -22.50
N LEU A 42 4.79 -7.58 -22.36
CA LEU A 42 4.28 -6.52 -23.21
C LEU A 42 4.85 -6.63 -24.65
N THR A 43 3.97 -6.89 -25.59
CA THR A 43 4.24 -6.67 -27.01
C THR A 43 3.60 -5.36 -27.45
N VAL A 44 4.44 -4.45 -27.91
CA VAL A 44 4.04 -3.18 -28.54
C VAL A 44 3.50 -3.49 -29.94
N THR A 45 2.28 -3.04 -30.25
CA THR A 45 1.83 -2.90 -31.64
C THR A 45 1.22 -1.52 -31.83
N GLN A 46 1.85 -0.75 -32.70
CA GLN A 46 1.35 0.51 -33.22
C GLN A 46 0.09 0.29 -34.06
N ILE A 47 -0.87 1.20 -33.95
CA ILE A 47 -1.76 1.54 -35.05
C ILE A 47 -1.86 3.08 -35.10
N VAL A 48 -1.42 3.60 -36.22
CA VAL A 48 -1.59 4.97 -36.72
C VAL A 48 -2.87 4.98 -37.54
N ASP A 49 -3.66 6.05 -37.42
CA ASP A 49 -4.35 6.83 -38.48
C ASP A 49 -5.37 7.74 -37.78
N ALA A 50 -5.22 9.02 -37.83
CA ALA A 50 -5.41 10.07 -38.82
C ALA A 50 -6.87 10.59 -38.90
N ASP A 51 -6.96 11.91 -38.72
CA ASP A 51 -7.99 12.84 -39.17
C ASP A 51 -9.35 12.89 -38.44
N ASP A 52 -9.55 13.85 -37.55
CA ASP A 52 -10.36 15.03 -37.93
C ASP A 52 -10.17 16.20 -36.96
N ALA A 53 -9.87 17.35 -37.51
CA ALA A 53 -9.73 18.61 -36.81
C ALA A 53 -11.07 19.34 -36.79
N SER A 54 -11.46 19.87 -35.63
CA SER A 54 -11.89 21.27 -35.54
C SER A 54 -12.58 21.59 -34.18
N ASN A 55 -12.02 22.59 -33.55
CA ASN A 55 -12.74 23.63 -32.78
C ASN A 55 -13.40 23.28 -31.45
N VAL A 56 -12.69 23.47 -30.34
CA VAL A 56 -13.28 24.13 -29.15
C VAL A 56 -12.24 25.05 -28.51
N GLN A 57 -12.65 26.28 -28.38
CA GLN A 57 -11.91 27.40 -27.83
C GLN A 57 -11.59 27.27 -26.34
N ASN A 58 -10.42 27.80 -26.01
CA ASN A 58 -9.91 28.18 -24.71
C ASN A 58 -10.96 28.65 -23.69
N GLU A 59 -11.07 27.96 -22.59
CA GLU A 59 -11.40 28.56 -21.30
C GLU A 59 -10.27 28.25 -20.31
N LYS A 60 -9.48 29.27 -20.02
CA LYS A 60 -8.46 29.26 -18.97
C LYS A 60 -9.17 29.18 -17.60
N ALA A 61 -9.26 28.00 -17.05
CA ALA A 61 -9.48 27.84 -15.62
C ALA A 61 -8.17 28.15 -14.89
N THR A 62 -8.13 29.26 -14.21
CA THR A 62 -7.06 29.66 -13.27
C THR A 62 -7.10 28.69 -12.08
N ILE A 63 -6.27 27.67 -12.11
CA ILE A 63 -6.02 26.82 -10.93
C ILE A 63 -5.09 27.63 -10.02
N THR A 64 -5.64 28.16 -8.96
CA THR A 64 -4.88 28.71 -7.83
C THR A 64 -4.01 27.61 -7.25
N ASP A 65 -2.71 27.85 -7.31
CA ASP A 65 -1.61 27.03 -6.83
C ASP A 65 -1.70 26.91 -5.29
N ASN A 66 -2.44 25.92 -4.82
CA ASN A 66 -2.43 25.52 -3.42
C ASN A 66 -1.50 24.33 -3.32
N LYS A 67 -0.18 24.60 -3.19
CA LYS A 67 0.82 23.62 -2.83
C LYS A 67 0.63 23.18 -1.37
N PRO A 68 0.21 21.95 -1.09
CA PRO A 68 0.37 21.41 0.24
C PRO A 68 1.67 20.62 0.33
N TYR A 69 2.54 21.06 1.22
CA TYR A 69 3.49 20.26 1.97
C TYR A 69 4.67 19.62 1.22
N LEU A 70 5.62 20.49 0.87
CA LEU A 70 7.03 20.15 1.09
C LEU A 70 7.54 21.15 2.13
N SER A 71 7.63 20.70 3.37
CA SER A 71 8.36 21.40 4.41
C SER A 71 9.77 21.71 3.89
N GLN A 72 10.25 22.92 4.13
CA GLN A 72 11.57 23.36 3.75
C GLN A 72 12.63 22.30 4.15
N PRO A 73 13.61 22.02 3.30
CA PRO A 73 14.70 21.12 3.64
C PRO A 73 15.42 21.66 4.87
N PRO A 74 15.93 20.79 5.77
CA PRO A 74 16.69 21.22 6.92
C PRO A 74 17.87 22.07 6.46
N THR A 75 18.06 23.19 7.12
CA THR A 75 19.16 24.16 6.89
C THR A 75 20.49 23.42 6.94
N GLY A 76 21.09 23.16 5.77
CA GLY A 76 22.34 22.41 5.61
C GLY A 76 22.36 21.42 4.43
N LEU A 77 21.20 21.06 3.88
CA LEU A 77 21.08 20.21 2.69
C LEU A 77 20.64 21.06 1.50
N THR A 78 21.58 21.74 0.89
CA THR A 78 21.37 22.42 -0.38
C THR A 78 21.26 21.37 -1.49
N THR A 79 20.11 21.39 -2.16
CA THR A 79 19.72 20.69 -3.39
C THR A 79 19.11 19.30 -3.23
N LEU A 80 17.79 19.30 -2.91
CA LEU A 80 16.90 18.21 -3.31
C LEU A 80 16.40 18.50 -4.73
N ILE A 81 16.55 17.56 -5.65
CA ILE A 81 15.98 17.67 -7.00
C ILE A 81 14.47 17.53 -6.89
N ASP A 82 13.75 18.47 -7.50
CA ASP A 82 12.32 18.36 -7.76
C ASP A 82 12.09 17.24 -8.79
N PRO A 83 11.38 16.14 -8.48
CA PRO A 83 11.23 15.00 -9.38
C PRO A 83 10.36 15.27 -10.62
N ILE A 84 9.81 16.46 -10.79
CA ILE A 84 8.82 16.78 -11.85
C ILE A 84 9.40 17.64 -12.98
N THR A 85 10.54 18.28 -12.79
CA THR A 85 11.13 19.08 -13.85
C THR A 85 12.35 18.39 -14.49
N HIS A 86 12.13 17.72 -15.64
CA HIS A 86 13.20 17.34 -16.56
C HIS A 86 13.88 18.58 -17.16
N LYS A 87 14.57 19.37 -16.37
CA LYS A 87 15.44 20.41 -16.90
C LYS A 87 16.82 19.79 -17.06
N SER A 88 17.30 19.74 -18.29
CA SER A 88 18.68 19.38 -18.62
C SER A 88 19.63 20.21 -17.75
N VAL A 89 20.32 19.53 -16.86
CA VAL A 89 21.29 20.15 -15.97
C VAL A 89 22.55 20.43 -16.76
N ASP A 90 22.89 21.70 -16.86
CA ASP A 90 24.13 22.18 -17.43
C ASP A 90 25.32 21.56 -16.65
N ASN A 91 26.27 20.95 -17.35
CA ASN A 91 27.35 20.11 -16.82
C ASN A 91 28.47 20.92 -16.10
N SER A 92 28.16 22.09 -15.56
CA SER A 92 29.10 22.98 -14.86
C SER A 92 28.89 23.01 -13.33
N TYR A 93 28.63 21.85 -12.69
CA TYR A 93 28.61 21.81 -11.25
C TYR A 93 30.04 21.76 -10.67
N PRO A 94 30.34 22.59 -9.67
CA PRO A 94 31.58 22.46 -8.93
C PRO A 94 31.66 21.07 -8.31
N LEU A 95 32.85 20.44 -8.33
CA LEU A 95 33.12 19.12 -7.76
C LEU A 95 32.43 19.01 -6.39
N ALA A 96 31.34 18.26 -6.37
CA ALA A 96 30.51 18.14 -5.19
C ALA A 96 31.33 17.60 -4.03
N VAL A 97 31.35 18.32 -2.92
CA VAL A 97 32.00 17.92 -1.66
C VAL A 97 31.47 16.53 -1.32
N SER A 98 32.34 15.53 -1.30
CA SER A 98 31.98 14.19 -0.85
C SER A 98 31.80 14.24 0.66
N SER A 99 30.58 13.99 1.15
CA SER A 99 30.32 13.92 2.59
C SER A 99 30.42 12.48 3.09
N LEU A 100 31.11 12.32 4.23
CA LEU A 100 31.03 11.07 4.99
C LEU A 100 29.61 10.92 5.52
N LEU A 101 29.05 9.74 5.38
CA LEU A 101 27.67 9.45 5.77
C LEU A 101 27.65 8.22 6.68
N SER A 102 27.33 8.42 7.95
CA SER A 102 27.07 7.31 8.86
C SER A 102 25.72 6.64 8.58
N LEU A 103 25.55 5.40 9.04
CA LEU A 103 24.27 4.70 8.90
C LEU A 103 23.14 5.46 9.60
N GLU A 104 23.37 6.02 10.77
CA GLU A 104 22.38 6.77 11.53
C GLU A 104 21.95 8.05 10.79
N GLN A 105 22.90 8.77 10.21
CA GLN A 105 22.59 9.93 9.36
C GLN A 105 21.79 9.51 8.13
N ALA A 106 22.15 8.39 7.50
CA ALA A 106 21.40 7.83 6.36
C ALA A 106 19.96 7.44 6.73
N GLN A 107 19.75 6.86 7.93
CA GLN A 107 18.41 6.56 8.45
C GLN A 107 17.57 7.82 8.63
N ASN A 108 18.14 8.89 9.16
CA ASN A 108 17.45 10.16 9.35
C ASN A 108 17.07 10.82 8.02
N ILE A 109 17.98 10.80 7.03
CA ILE A 109 17.71 11.31 5.69
C ILE A 109 16.58 10.50 5.04
N LEU A 110 16.63 9.16 5.09
CA LEU A 110 15.62 8.28 4.50
C LEU A 110 14.21 8.60 4.97
N LEU A 111 14.04 8.86 6.27
CA LEU A 111 12.73 9.20 6.84
C LEU A 111 12.16 10.51 6.30
N GLN A 112 13.02 11.46 5.94
CA GLN A 112 12.61 12.76 5.44
C GLN A 112 12.31 12.76 3.94
N VAL A 113 13.07 11.97 3.16
CA VAL A 113 13.01 12.02 1.69
C VAL A 113 12.20 10.91 1.05
N SER A 114 11.75 9.90 1.82
CA SER A 114 11.09 8.73 1.27
C SER A 114 9.66 9.02 0.80
N PRO A 115 9.35 8.86 -0.51
CA PRO A 115 7.98 9.03 -1.00
C PRO A 115 7.03 7.97 -0.45
N LYS A 116 7.54 6.76 -0.14
CA LYS A 116 6.74 5.67 0.43
C LYS A 116 6.20 6.09 1.81
N ILE A 117 7.03 6.71 2.64
CA ILE A 117 6.61 7.23 3.95
C ILE A 117 5.58 8.36 3.79
N ALA A 118 5.83 9.31 2.88
CA ALA A 118 4.90 10.41 2.61
C ALA A 118 3.56 9.90 2.07
N ALA A 119 3.56 8.90 1.18
CA ALA A 119 2.36 8.26 0.66
C ALA A 119 1.56 7.55 1.77
N ASN A 120 2.23 6.85 2.68
CA ASN A 120 1.60 6.19 3.82
C ASN A 120 0.97 7.20 4.79
N GLN A 121 1.64 8.32 5.06
CA GLN A 121 1.08 9.39 5.88
C GLN A 121 -0.18 9.99 5.23
N ALA A 122 -0.17 10.20 3.91
CA ALA A 122 -1.33 10.67 3.18
C ALA A 122 -2.48 9.64 3.20
N ALA A 123 -2.18 8.34 3.09
CA ALA A 123 -3.18 7.27 3.18
C ALA A 123 -3.82 7.19 4.59
N ILE A 124 -3.02 7.33 5.65
CA ILE A 124 -3.52 7.40 7.03
C ILE A 124 -4.41 8.63 7.19
N ALA A 125 -3.97 9.82 6.76
CA ALA A 125 -4.76 11.03 6.84
C ALA A 125 -6.08 10.93 6.06
N ALA A 126 -6.07 10.31 4.88
CA ALA A 126 -7.28 10.06 4.10
C ALA A 126 -8.26 9.14 4.85
N SER A 127 -7.76 8.08 5.52
CA SER A 127 -8.57 7.19 6.33
C SER A 127 -9.12 7.88 7.59
N ASP A 128 -8.31 8.72 8.26
CA ASP A 128 -8.76 9.52 9.41
C ASP A 128 -9.89 10.50 9.00
N TYR A 129 -9.73 11.23 7.88
CA TYR A 129 -10.79 12.11 7.37
C TYR A 129 -12.05 11.34 6.96
N GLN A 130 -11.91 10.14 6.39
CA GLN A 130 -13.06 9.28 6.09
C GLN A 130 -13.81 8.89 7.37
N THR A 131 -13.09 8.55 8.43
CA THR A 131 -13.68 8.24 9.74
C THR A 131 -14.39 9.46 10.34
N ASP A 132 -13.78 10.64 10.27
CA ASP A 132 -14.40 11.88 10.75
C ASP A 132 -15.66 12.23 9.96
N ALA A 133 -15.68 12.02 8.65
CA ALA A 133 -16.87 12.17 7.83
C ALA A 133 -18.00 11.21 8.26
N LEU A 134 -17.66 9.96 8.63
CA LEU A 134 -18.66 8.99 9.10
C LEU A 134 -19.23 9.34 10.49
N LYS A 135 -18.48 10.01 11.36
CA LYS A 135 -18.97 10.47 12.68
C LYS A 135 -20.11 11.47 12.57
N THR A 136 -20.24 12.15 11.44
CA THR A 136 -21.31 13.14 11.19
C THR A 136 -22.59 12.54 10.61
N LEU A 137 -22.66 11.23 10.40
CA LEU A 137 -23.85 10.57 9.84
C LEU A 137 -25.10 10.67 10.71
N ASP A 138 -24.96 10.89 12.02
CA ASP A 138 -26.08 11.09 12.94
C ASP A 138 -26.52 12.57 13.02
N ASN A 139 -25.84 13.48 12.30
CA ASN A 139 -26.21 14.88 12.25
C ASN A 139 -27.40 15.10 11.29
N PRO A 140 -28.22 16.17 11.52
CA PRO A 140 -29.29 16.51 10.61
C PRO A 140 -28.75 16.92 9.23
N LEU A 141 -29.26 16.27 8.18
CA LEU A 141 -29.03 16.65 6.79
C LEU A 141 -30.04 17.70 6.37
N VAL A 142 -29.59 18.90 6.07
CA VAL A 142 -30.40 19.97 5.51
C VAL A 142 -30.12 20.10 4.02
N PHE A 143 -31.15 20.12 3.20
CA PHE A 143 -30.99 20.21 1.75
C PHE A 143 -32.03 21.17 1.14
N ALA A 144 -31.65 21.83 0.05
CA ALA A 144 -32.52 22.57 -0.80
C ALA A 144 -32.81 21.80 -2.08
N ARG A 145 -34.03 21.82 -2.54
CA ARG A 145 -34.44 21.21 -3.81
C ARG A 145 -35.14 22.28 -4.68
N VAL A 146 -34.68 22.38 -5.91
CA VAL A 146 -35.39 23.14 -6.95
C VAL A 146 -35.77 22.12 -8.04
N SER A 147 -37.04 22.14 -8.44
CA SER A 147 -37.52 21.21 -9.47
C SER A 147 -38.39 21.97 -10.48
N ALA A 148 -38.21 21.62 -11.74
CA ALA A 148 -39.12 22.01 -12.82
C ALA A 148 -39.56 20.72 -13.51
N SER A 149 -40.86 20.50 -13.57
CA SER A 149 -41.40 19.32 -14.24
C SER A 149 -42.57 19.69 -15.13
N ALA A 150 -42.64 19.10 -16.30
CA ALA A 150 -43.78 19.12 -17.17
C ALA A 150 -44.37 17.72 -17.24
N TYR A 151 -45.66 17.62 -17.12
CA TYR A 151 -46.33 16.34 -17.18
C TYR A 151 -47.50 16.42 -18.15
N ASN A 152 -47.72 15.35 -18.89
CA ASN A 152 -48.87 15.12 -19.72
C ASN A 152 -49.33 13.67 -19.40
N VAL A 153 -50.40 13.58 -18.64
CA VAL A 153 -51.03 12.31 -18.29
C VAL A 153 -52.31 12.18 -19.12
N ASP A 154 -52.31 11.25 -20.04
CA ASP A 154 -53.47 10.88 -20.84
C ASP A 154 -53.72 9.41 -20.53
N THR A 155 -54.68 9.12 -19.66
CA THR A 155 -54.98 7.77 -19.22
C THR A 155 -56.46 7.57 -19.27
N ASP A 156 -56.89 6.63 -20.07
CA ASP A 156 -58.27 6.14 -20.13
C ASP A 156 -58.42 5.01 -19.12
N LEU A 157 -59.19 5.27 -18.06
CA LEU A 157 -59.58 4.24 -17.12
C LEU A 157 -60.81 3.55 -17.67
N ASP A 158 -60.68 2.32 -18.15
CA ASP A 158 -61.77 1.47 -18.56
C ASP A 158 -62.55 0.98 -17.32
N LEU A 159 -63.77 1.53 -17.16
CA LEU A 159 -64.68 1.20 -16.08
C LEU A 159 -65.71 0.15 -16.50
N SER A 160 -65.64 -0.36 -17.75
CA SER A 160 -66.64 -1.27 -18.32
C SER A 160 -66.74 -2.60 -17.54
N THR A 161 -65.63 -3.12 -17.05
CA THR A 161 -65.58 -4.34 -16.22
C THR A 161 -66.17 -4.11 -14.82
N LEU A 162 -65.92 -2.94 -14.19
CA LEU A 162 -66.52 -2.57 -12.92
C LEU A 162 -68.02 -2.31 -13.07
N LYS A 163 -68.42 -1.62 -14.14
CA LYS A 163 -69.80 -1.35 -14.48
C LYS A 163 -70.59 -2.63 -14.71
N SER A 164 -70.07 -3.55 -15.52
CA SER A 164 -70.73 -4.84 -15.80
C SER A 164 -70.82 -5.71 -14.54
N GLY A 165 -69.75 -5.71 -13.68
CA GLY A 165 -69.76 -6.37 -12.38
C GLY A 165 -70.87 -5.85 -11.45
N LEU A 166 -70.97 -4.53 -11.29
CA LEU A 166 -71.99 -3.88 -10.47
C LEU A 166 -73.40 -4.09 -11.02
N ILE A 167 -73.59 -4.03 -12.35
CA ILE A 167 -74.87 -4.28 -12.99
C ILE A 167 -75.33 -5.74 -12.76
N ASN A 168 -74.40 -6.69 -12.88
CA ASN A 168 -74.68 -8.09 -12.66
C ASN A 168 -74.99 -8.39 -11.18
N GLU A 169 -74.26 -7.81 -10.26
CA GLU A 169 -74.42 -7.99 -8.81
C GLU A 169 -75.72 -7.35 -8.31
N VAL A 170 -76.10 -6.22 -8.86
CA VAL A 170 -77.43 -5.58 -8.56
C VAL A 170 -78.58 -6.36 -9.18
N ASN A 171 -78.46 -6.90 -10.41
CA ASN A 171 -79.45 -7.68 -11.03
C ASN A 171 -79.63 -9.07 -10.37
N ASP A 172 -78.51 -9.73 -9.95
CA ASP A 172 -78.54 -11.01 -9.25
C ASP A 172 -78.98 -10.90 -7.78
N GLY A 173 -78.66 -9.72 -7.11
CA GLY A 173 -79.03 -9.48 -5.70
C GLY A 173 -80.46 -8.99 -5.46
N VAL A 174 -81.11 -8.41 -6.47
CA VAL A 174 -82.46 -7.79 -6.30
C VAL A 174 -83.60 -8.74 -6.83
N THR A 175 -83.28 -9.75 -7.61
CA THR A 175 -84.32 -10.57 -8.28
C THR A 175 -84.90 -11.75 -7.51
N PRO A 176 -84.42 -12.27 -6.38
CA PRO A 176 -85.05 -13.44 -5.75
C PRO A 176 -86.17 -13.16 -4.75
N SER A 177 -86.45 -11.94 -4.32
CA SER A 177 -87.27 -11.71 -3.12
C SER A 177 -88.43 -10.77 -3.25
N LEU A 178 -88.69 -10.15 -4.39
CA LEU A 178 -89.82 -9.22 -4.55
C LEU A 178 -90.81 -9.70 -5.66
N PRO A 179 -92.15 -9.70 -5.40
CA PRO A 179 -93.13 -9.96 -6.44
C PRO A 179 -93.02 -8.87 -7.52
N ARG A 180 -93.03 -9.31 -8.81
CA ARG A 180 -92.98 -8.41 -9.99
C ARG A 180 -94.12 -7.38 -9.90
N LEU A 181 -93.74 -6.17 -9.54
CA LEU A 181 -94.53 -4.95 -9.72
C LEU A 181 -94.22 -4.44 -11.15
N PRO A 182 -95.29 -4.12 -11.97
CA PRO A 182 -95.11 -3.86 -13.41
C PRO A 182 -94.40 -2.56 -13.82
N ASP A 183 -94.02 -1.69 -12.91
CA ASP A 183 -93.52 -0.37 -13.23
C ASP A 183 -92.23 0.05 -12.45
N LEU A 184 -91.41 -0.88 -12.00
CA LEU A 184 -90.14 -0.49 -11.41
C LEU A 184 -89.05 -0.46 -12.50
N PRO A 185 -88.31 0.67 -12.61
CA PRO A 185 -87.18 0.81 -13.53
C PRO A 185 -86.13 -0.28 -13.21
N ASN A 186 -85.47 -0.79 -14.22
CA ASN A 186 -84.35 -1.69 -14.08
C ASN A 186 -83.16 -0.99 -13.39
N PHE A 187 -82.94 -1.28 -12.10
CA PHE A 187 -81.93 -0.62 -11.28
C PHE A 187 -80.52 -0.80 -11.87
N GLY A 188 -80.27 -1.91 -12.54
CA GLY A 188 -79.00 -2.18 -13.25
C GLY A 188 -78.79 -1.18 -14.41
N GLU A 189 -79.88 -0.87 -15.14
CA GLU A 189 -79.86 0.04 -16.28
C GLU A 189 -79.68 1.50 -15.79
N LEU A 190 -80.34 1.84 -14.68
CA LEU A 190 -80.21 3.18 -14.06
C LEU A 190 -78.84 3.46 -13.49
N ILE A 191 -78.15 2.45 -12.97
CA ILE A 191 -76.74 2.50 -12.53
C ILE A 191 -75.79 2.57 -13.74
N GLY A 192 -76.11 1.78 -14.78
CA GLY A 192 -75.38 1.74 -16.04
C GLY A 192 -75.38 3.07 -16.80
N GLU A 193 -76.47 3.83 -16.77
CA GLU A 193 -76.50 5.17 -17.38
C GLU A 193 -75.71 6.23 -16.60
N ARG A 194 -75.44 6.01 -15.30
CA ARG A 194 -74.76 6.97 -14.44
C ARG A 194 -73.26 6.73 -14.33
N ILE A 195 -72.76 5.55 -14.67
CA ILE A 195 -71.34 5.21 -14.68
C ILE A 195 -70.87 5.21 -16.13
N PRO A 196 -69.96 6.10 -16.52
CA PRO A 196 -69.38 6.08 -17.87
C PRO A 196 -68.52 4.83 -18.06
N ASP A 197 -68.50 4.30 -19.29
CA ASP A 197 -67.72 3.12 -19.65
C ASP A 197 -66.23 3.35 -19.55
N SER A 198 -65.78 4.58 -19.71
CA SER A 198 -64.42 5.03 -19.52
C SER A 198 -64.35 6.39 -18.84
N TYR A 199 -63.37 6.58 -18.02
CA TYR A 199 -63.05 7.89 -17.44
C TYR A 199 -61.72 8.38 -18.00
N GLU A 200 -61.83 9.33 -18.93
CA GLU A 200 -60.67 9.95 -19.54
C GLU A 200 -60.01 10.96 -18.57
N LEU A 201 -58.85 10.64 -18.04
CA LEU A 201 -58.07 11.50 -17.19
C LEU A 201 -56.99 12.19 -18.02
N LYS A 202 -57.33 13.33 -18.62
CA LYS A 202 -56.35 14.19 -19.32
C LYS A 202 -55.90 15.31 -18.40
N ARG A 203 -54.62 15.27 -18.03
CA ARG A 203 -54.04 16.34 -17.24
C ARG A 203 -52.64 16.66 -17.76
N SER A 204 -52.47 17.84 -18.25
CA SER A 204 -51.18 18.37 -18.64
C SER A 204 -50.87 19.66 -17.83
N GLY A 205 -49.60 19.84 -17.53
CA GLY A 205 -49.19 21.02 -16.81
C GLY A 205 -47.68 21.09 -16.64
N SER A 206 -47.21 22.22 -16.20
CA SER A 206 -45.84 22.40 -15.74
C SER A 206 -45.86 22.91 -14.31
N THR A 207 -45.01 22.39 -13.48
CA THR A 207 -44.80 22.88 -12.12
C THR A 207 -43.35 23.23 -11.92
N THR A 208 -43.10 24.35 -11.29
CA THR A 208 -41.79 24.74 -10.78
C THR A 208 -41.91 24.86 -9.27
N GLY A 209 -41.01 24.29 -8.53
CA GLY A 209 -41.04 24.33 -7.08
C GLY A 209 -39.62 24.48 -6.52
N ALA A 210 -39.54 25.23 -5.43
CA ALA A 210 -38.34 25.29 -4.57
C ALA A 210 -38.76 24.89 -3.16
N GLY A 211 -37.89 24.14 -2.48
CA GLY A 211 -38.18 23.69 -1.13
C GLY A 211 -36.91 23.45 -0.31
N LEU A 212 -37.10 23.50 1.00
CA LEU A 212 -36.07 23.15 1.98
C LEU A 212 -36.52 21.89 2.72
N GLY A 213 -35.56 20.94 2.88
CA GLY A 213 -35.81 19.71 3.63
C GLY A 213 -34.78 19.50 4.71
N VAL A 214 -35.18 18.83 5.78
CA VAL A 214 -34.32 18.31 6.83
C VAL A 214 -34.62 16.84 7.07
N VAL A 215 -33.58 16.03 7.21
CA VAL A 215 -33.68 14.64 7.63
C VAL A 215 -32.66 14.42 8.74
N TRP A 216 -33.11 13.99 9.89
CA TRP A 216 -32.26 13.74 11.04
C TRP A 216 -32.45 12.32 11.58
N PRO A 217 -31.45 11.44 11.45
CA PRO A 217 -31.50 10.10 12.03
C PRO A 217 -31.31 10.21 13.56
N ILE A 218 -32.39 10.08 14.32
CA ILE A 218 -32.34 10.17 15.79
C ILE A 218 -31.87 8.84 16.40
N TYR A 219 -32.20 7.72 15.75
CA TYR A 219 -31.82 6.39 16.20
C TYR A 219 -31.52 5.48 15.01
N THR A 220 -30.26 5.07 14.91
CA THR A 220 -29.72 4.26 13.81
C THR A 220 -29.46 2.81 14.20
N ALA A 221 -29.95 2.36 15.36
CA ALA A 221 -29.74 1.04 15.93
C ALA A 221 -28.25 0.65 16.10
N GLY A 222 -27.36 1.63 16.21
CA GLY A 222 -25.91 1.43 16.28
C GLY A 222 -25.19 1.33 14.93
N ARG A 223 -25.90 1.57 13.82
CA ARG A 223 -25.32 1.47 12.46
C ARG A 223 -24.17 2.45 12.27
N THR A 224 -24.33 3.69 12.68
CA THR A 224 -23.28 4.73 12.60
C THR A 224 -22.08 4.35 13.45
N ALA A 225 -22.28 3.86 14.68
CA ALA A 225 -21.22 3.39 15.54
C ALA A 225 -20.44 2.21 14.93
N ALA A 226 -21.15 1.25 14.31
CA ALA A 226 -20.51 0.12 13.64
C ALA A 226 -19.72 0.54 12.38
N LEU A 227 -20.26 1.48 11.58
CA LEU A 227 -19.54 2.03 10.41
C LEU A 227 -18.31 2.81 10.82
N THR A 228 -18.44 3.67 11.82
CA THR A 228 -17.32 4.46 12.36
C THR A 228 -16.24 3.54 12.95
N GLY A 229 -16.65 2.53 13.74
CA GLY A 229 -15.75 1.55 14.31
C GLY A 229 -15.04 0.70 13.25
N ALA A 230 -15.71 0.34 12.14
CA ALA A 230 -15.08 -0.35 11.02
C ALA A 230 -14.05 0.55 10.30
N SER A 231 -14.36 1.84 10.15
CA SER A 231 -13.42 2.82 9.58
C SER A 231 -12.23 3.08 10.50
N ASP A 232 -12.44 3.19 11.81
CA ASP A 232 -11.35 3.30 12.80
C ASP A 232 -10.43 2.07 12.74
N ALA A 233 -10.99 0.87 12.66
CA ALA A 233 -10.21 -0.37 12.52
C ALA A 233 -9.41 -0.39 11.20
N ARG A 234 -9.96 0.14 10.10
CA ARG A 234 -9.24 0.31 8.83
C ARG A 234 -8.09 1.32 8.97
N THR A 235 -8.28 2.39 9.71
CA THR A 235 -7.20 3.35 10.01
C THR A 235 -6.09 2.69 10.83
N GLN A 236 -6.41 1.83 11.80
CA GLN A 236 -5.40 1.06 12.53
C GLN A 236 -4.65 0.09 11.62
N GLU A 237 -5.32 -0.57 10.67
CA GLU A 237 -4.69 -1.39 9.65
C GLU A 237 -3.70 -0.56 8.82
N ALA A 238 -4.10 0.60 8.31
CA ALA A 238 -3.23 1.49 7.53
C ALA A 238 -2.00 1.98 8.33
N ARG A 239 -2.16 2.22 9.64
CA ARG A 239 -1.05 2.55 10.55
C ARG A 239 -0.09 1.38 10.71
N ALA A 240 -0.59 0.16 10.87
CA ALA A 240 0.23 -1.04 10.94
C ALA A 240 0.99 -1.30 9.62
N ASP A 241 0.35 -1.10 8.47
CA ASP A 241 0.99 -1.18 7.15
C ASP A 241 2.09 -0.13 6.99
N SER A 242 1.86 1.09 7.42
CA SER A 242 2.88 2.15 7.43
C SER A 242 4.11 1.77 8.27
N LEU A 243 3.92 1.10 9.41
CA LEU A 243 5.02 0.60 10.24
C LEU A 243 5.77 -0.55 9.55
N LEU A 244 5.06 -1.49 8.90
CA LEU A 244 5.68 -2.56 8.11
C LEU A 244 6.56 -1.97 6.99
N ASP A 245 6.02 -1.03 6.23
CA ASP A 245 6.73 -0.35 5.15
C ASP A 245 7.94 0.43 5.65
N LYS A 246 7.84 1.07 6.80
CA LYS A 246 8.95 1.77 7.44
C LYS A 246 10.05 0.78 7.85
N ASN A 247 9.69 -0.37 8.43
CA ASN A 247 10.64 -1.41 8.82
C ASN A 247 11.34 -2.01 7.59
N GLU A 248 10.61 -2.23 6.50
CA GLU A 248 11.17 -2.67 5.23
C GLU A 248 12.15 -1.66 4.62
N LEU A 249 11.81 -0.36 4.68
CA LEU A 249 12.70 0.71 4.21
C LEU A 249 14.00 0.77 5.01
N TYR A 250 13.95 0.60 6.33
CA TYR A 250 15.15 0.52 7.16
C TYR A 250 16.02 -0.67 6.77
N ASN A 251 15.43 -1.84 6.56
CA ASN A 251 16.16 -3.02 6.13
C ASN A 251 16.79 -2.82 4.74
N THR A 252 16.05 -2.27 3.80
CA THR A 252 16.54 -1.91 2.46
C THR A 252 17.70 -0.90 2.53
N LEU A 253 17.64 0.07 3.45
CA LEU A 253 18.76 0.99 3.65
C LEU A 253 20.00 0.26 4.16
N ILE A 254 19.87 -0.57 5.19
CA ILE A 254 20.97 -1.34 5.76
C ILE A 254 21.58 -2.23 4.66
N GLU A 255 20.75 -2.92 3.90
CA GLU A 255 21.20 -3.76 2.79
C GLU A 255 22.04 -2.96 1.77
N ARG A 256 21.50 -1.87 1.24
CA ARG A 256 22.20 -1.06 0.22
C ARG A 256 23.46 -0.38 0.77
N TYR A 257 23.40 0.08 2.02
CA TYR A 257 24.53 0.75 2.68
C TYR A 257 25.72 -0.22 2.83
N PHE A 258 25.49 -1.39 3.40
CA PHE A 258 26.56 -2.36 3.62
C PHE A 258 26.96 -3.13 2.35
N LYS A 259 26.04 -3.27 1.39
CA LYS A 259 26.39 -3.76 0.04
C LYS A 259 27.32 -2.78 -0.69
N ALA A 260 27.12 -1.46 -0.52
CA ALA A 260 28.06 -0.46 -1.04
C ALA A 260 29.42 -0.56 -0.33
N GLN A 261 29.45 -0.73 1.00
CA GLN A 261 30.68 -0.96 1.75
C GLN A 261 31.43 -2.23 1.27
N LEU A 262 30.71 -3.33 1.11
CA LEU A 262 31.30 -4.59 0.59
C LEU A 262 31.88 -4.40 -0.81
N ALA A 263 31.17 -3.72 -1.70
CA ALA A 263 31.64 -3.46 -3.06
C ALA A 263 32.89 -2.57 -3.09
N ILE A 264 32.96 -1.57 -2.21
CA ILE A 264 34.16 -0.71 -2.04
C ILE A 264 35.36 -1.55 -1.53
N ILE A 265 35.13 -2.42 -0.53
CA ILE A 265 36.19 -3.32 -0.03
C ILE A 265 36.65 -4.28 -1.14
N ALA A 266 35.73 -4.86 -1.91
CA ALA A 266 36.05 -5.75 -3.02
C ALA A 266 36.86 -5.04 -4.12
N ALA A 267 36.51 -3.79 -4.46
CA ALA A 267 37.26 -2.99 -5.42
C ALA A 267 38.69 -2.71 -4.92
N TYR A 268 38.84 -2.33 -3.65
CA TYR A 268 40.13 -2.13 -3.04
C TYR A 268 41.01 -3.40 -3.03
N LEU A 269 40.44 -4.54 -2.67
CA LEU A 269 41.17 -5.81 -2.65
C LEU A 269 41.64 -6.23 -4.05
N ARG A 270 40.84 -5.97 -5.09
CA ARG A 270 41.24 -6.25 -6.47
C ARG A 270 42.26 -5.27 -7.01
N GLU A 271 42.21 -4.03 -6.59
CA GLU A 271 43.24 -3.02 -6.92
C GLU A 271 44.59 -3.39 -6.27
N ASP A 272 44.59 -3.76 -4.98
CA ASP A 272 45.78 -4.24 -4.25
C ASP A 272 46.38 -5.50 -4.91
N ALA A 273 45.51 -6.41 -5.41
CA ALA A 273 45.96 -7.60 -6.17
C ALA A 273 46.58 -7.22 -7.53
N TYR A 274 45.96 -6.26 -8.26
CA TYR A 274 46.50 -5.76 -9.52
C TYR A 274 47.87 -5.11 -9.32
N ASP A 275 48.05 -4.27 -8.31
CA ASP A 275 49.33 -3.65 -7.98
C ASP A 275 50.41 -4.67 -7.64
N THR A 276 50.05 -5.71 -6.89
CA THR A 276 50.94 -6.80 -6.54
C THR A 276 51.39 -7.59 -7.78
N LEU A 277 50.44 -7.93 -8.65
CA LEU A 277 50.72 -8.65 -9.88
C LEU A 277 51.48 -7.80 -10.91
N GLN A 278 51.30 -6.49 -10.93
CA GLN A 278 52.11 -5.56 -11.73
C GLN A 278 53.60 -5.62 -11.33
N LYS A 279 53.85 -5.59 -10.01
CA LYS A 279 55.25 -5.74 -9.48
C LYS A 279 55.79 -7.12 -9.82
N THR A 280 55.00 -8.18 -9.70
CA THR A 280 55.39 -9.56 -10.03
C THR A 280 55.71 -9.74 -11.51
N ASP A 281 54.88 -9.15 -12.40
CA ASP A 281 55.13 -9.14 -13.84
C ASP A 281 56.42 -8.42 -14.21
N HIS A 282 56.69 -7.28 -13.59
CA HIS A 282 57.94 -6.54 -13.82
C HIS A 282 59.16 -7.36 -13.38
N MET A 283 59.07 -8.11 -12.27
CA MET A 283 60.12 -9.03 -11.81
C MET A 283 60.25 -10.21 -12.79
N ALA A 284 59.14 -10.80 -13.22
CA ALA A 284 59.14 -11.89 -14.19
C ALA A 284 59.78 -11.49 -15.54
N GLN A 285 59.56 -10.25 -15.98
CA GLN A 285 60.19 -9.74 -17.18
C GLN A 285 61.74 -9.70 -17.04
N ARG A 286 62.25 -9.20 -15.90
CA ARG A 286 63.70 -9.19 -15.64
C ARG A 286 64.31 -10.57 -15.53
N LEU A 287 63.65 -11.50 -14.82
CA LEU A 287 64.09 -12.88 -14.70
C LEU A 287 64.14 -13.59 -16.04
N PHE A 288 63.22 -13.30 -16.94
CA PHE A 288 63.18 -13.83 -18.30
C PHE A 288 64.33 -13.25 -19.13
N GLU A 289 64.58 -11.95 -19.08
CA GLU A 289 65.71 -11.29 -19.80
C GLU A 289 67.09 -11.83 -19.36
N GLU A 290 67.19 -12.19 -18.09
CA GLU A 290 68.43 -12.79 -17.53
C GLU A 290 68.48 -14.33 -17.71
N GLY A 291 67.39 -14.93 -18.27
CA GLY A 291 67.35 -16.38 -18.57
C GLY A 291 67.03 -17.29 -17.39
N PHE A 292 66.55 -16.74 -16.27
CA PHE A 292 66.21 -17.52 -15.06
C PHE A 292 64.83 -18.21 -15.12
N ILE A 293 63.93 -17.72 -15.97
CA ILE A 293 62.58 -18.31 -16.13
C ILE A 293 62.27 -18.58 -17.62
N SER A 294 61.33 -19.48 -17.85
CA SER A 294 60.91 -19.83 -19.21
C SER A 294 60.01 -18.76 -19.83
N ARG A 295 59.87 -18.81 -21.15
CA ARG A 295 58.92 -17.94 -21.86
C ARG A 295 57.47 -18.24 -21.45
N VAL A 296 57.15 -19.48 -21.06
CA VAL A 296 55.81 -19.87 -20.58
C VAL A 296 55.54 -19.17 -19.27
N ASP A 297 56.43 -19.25 -18.28
CA ASP A 297 56.27 -18.59 -16.97
C ASP A 297 56.09 -17.08 -17.12
N ARG A 298 56.78 -16.45 -18.09
CA ARG A 298 56.64 -15.03 -18.41
C ARG A 298 55.26 -14.70 -18.97
N LEU A 299 54.74 -15.52 -19.89
CA LEU A 299 53.42 -15.33 -20.50
C LEU A 299 52.29 -15.58 -19.49
N GLU A 300 52.46 -16.53 -18.58
CA GLU A 300 51.51 -16.80 -17.49
C GLU A 300 51.43 -15.60 -16.52
N ALA A 301 52.55 -15.02 -16.12
CA ALA A 301 52.56 -13.82 -15.30
C ALA A 301 51.87 -12.64 -16.00
N GLN A 302 52.13 -12.47 -17.31
CA GLN A 302 51.47 -11.41 -18.09
C GLN A 302 49.97 -11.64 -18.23
N SER A 303 49.52 -12.87 -18.42
CA SER A 303 48.09 -13.20 -18.46
C SER A 303 47.40 -12.91 -17.12
N ALA A 304 48.04 -13.34 -16.01
CA ALA A 304 47.50 -13.05 -14.67
C ALA A 304 47.40 -11.56 -14.37
N LEU A 305 48.33 -10.75 -14.86
CA LEU A 305 48.25 -9.28 -14.73
C LEU A 305 47.09 -8.72 -15.54
N ALA A 306 46.87 -9.18 -16.78
CA ALA A 306 45.77 -8.72 -17.63
C ALA A 306 44.40 -9.09 -17.01
N ASP A 307 44.28 -10.30 -16.44
CA ASP A 307 43.09 -10.75 -15.74
C ASP A 307 42.81 -9.88 -14.49
N ALA A 308 43.85 -9.61 -13.69
CA ALA A 308 43.72 -8.75 -12.51
C ALA A 308 43.32 -7.32 -12.86
N GLN A 309 43.82 -6.77 -13.97
CA GLN A 309 43.42 -5.46 -14.47
C GLN A 309 41.94 -5.43 -14.82
N SER A 310 41.45 -6.44 -15.56
CA SER A 310 40.04 -6.58 -15.92
C SER A 310 39.15 -6.69 -14.68
N GLU A 311 39.54 -7.52 -13.71
CA GLU A 311 38.83 -7.72 -12.45
C GLU A 311 38.78 -6.44 -11.59
N SER A 312 39.87 -5.65 -11.53
CA SER A 312 39.91 -4.36 -10.83
C SER A 312 38.94 -3.37 -11.46
N VAL A 313 38.93 -3.25 -12.81
CA VAL A 313 38.00 -2.36 -13.52
C VAL A 313 36.55 -2.76 -13.26
N ASN A 314 36.23 -4.05 -13.32
CA ASN A 314 34.88 -4.56 -13.06
C ASN A 314 34.45 -4.26 -11.62
N ALA A 315 35.28 -4.53 -10.64
CA ALA A 315 34.97 -4.27 -9.23
C ALA A 315 34.76 -2.78 -8.93
N ASN A 316 35.54 -1.91 -9.57
CA ASN A 316 35.34 -0.45 -9.46
C ASN A 316 34.00 0.00 -10.07
N ASN A 317 33.55 -0.63 -11.17
CA ASN A 317 32.25 -0.37 -11.74
C ASN A 317 31.12 -0.85 -10.82
N ASP A 318 31.26 -2.04 -10.22
CA ASP A 318 30.31 -2.60 -9.27
C ASP A 318 30.18 -1.71 -8.02
N ALA A 319 31.30 -1.22 -7.50
CA ALA A 319 31.30 -0.27 -6.38
C ALA A 319 30.56 1.04 -6.73
N ARG A 320 30.79 1.58 -7.95
CA ARG A 320 30.03 2.75 -8.41
C ARG A 320 28.54 2.47 -8.52
N LEU A 321 28.15 1.31 -9.05
CA LEU A 321 26.74 0.93 -9.16
C LEU A 321 26.09 0.79 -7.78
N ALA A 322 26.75 0.13 -6.83
CA ALA A 322 26.25 0.00 -5.46
C ALA A 322 26.09 1.37 -4.76
N MET A 323 27.03 2.29 -4.98
CA MET A 323 26.94 3.66 -4.49
C MET A 323 25.78 4.42 -5.13
N MET A 324 25.58 4.31 -6.45
CA MET A 324 24.41 4.91 -7.11
C MET A 324 23.09 4.38 -6.57
N ALA A 325 23.01 3.08 -6.26
CA ALA A 325 21.81 2.49 -5.67
C ALA A 325 21.51 3.06 -4.27
N LEU A 326 22.54 3.31 -3.45
CA LEU A 326 22.39 3.97 -2.16
C LEU A 326 22.00 5.46 -2.30
N GLN A 327 22.64 6.19 -3.21
CA GLN A 327 22.31 7.59 -3.50
C GLN A 327 20.85 7.76 -3.96
N ARG A 328 20.39 6.87 -4.84
CA ARG A 328 18.98 6.87 -5.29
C ARG A 328 17.99 6.62 -4.17
N LEU A 329 18.31 5.72 -3.25
CA LEU A 329 17.45 5.47 -2.08
C LEU A 329 17.35 6.72 -1.20
N LEU A 330 18.47 7.41 -0.98
CA LEU A 330 18.57 8.62 -0.17
C LEU A 330 18.21 9.91 -0.93
N ARG A 331 17.97 9.82 -2.23
CA ARG A 331 17.64 10.96 -3.09
C ARG A 331 18.65 12.12 -2.97
N THR A 332 19.92 11.77 -2.88
CA THR A 332 21.01 12.75 -2.77
C THR A 332 21.73 12.91 -4.10
N ASP A 333 22.08 14.16 -4.45
CA ASP A 333 22.79 14.49 -5.69
C ASP A 333 24.31 14.62 -5.49
N TYR A 334 24.73 14.68 -4.25
CA TYR A 334 26.14 14.76 -3.92
C TYR A 334 26.75 13.37 -3.70
N ARG A 335 28.07 13.27 -3.91
CA ARG A 335 28.78 12.01 -3.68
C ARG A 335 28.82 11.71 -2.18
N ILE A 336 28.22 10.60 -1.79
CA ILE A 336 28.26 10.09 -0.42
C ILE A 336 29.38 9.07 -0.30
N LYS A 337 30.02 9.03 0.88
CA LYS A 337 31.00 8.01 1.27
C LYS A 337 30.50 7.36 2.55
N PRO A 338 30.08 6.08 2.52
CA PRO A 338 29.61 5.40 3.71
C PRO A 338 30.77 5.24 4.70
N SER A 339 30.63 5.78 5.92
CA SER A 339 31.67 5.78 6.96
C SER A 339 31.51 4.66 7.99
N THR A 340 30.30 4.08 8.14
CA THR A 340 30.07 2.97 9.06
C THR A 340 30.66 1.69 8.49
N PRO A 341 31.63 1.05 9.18
CA PRO A 341 32.29 -0.18 8.71
C PRO A 341 31.36 -1.40 8.71
N LEU A 342 31.67 -2.40 7.90
CA LEU A 342 31.19 -3.76 8.12
C LEU A 342 31.67 -4.24 9.49
N PHE A 343 30.82 -4.93 10.21
CA PHE A 343 31.11 -5.37 11.57
C PHE A 343 30.61 -6.80 11.82
N VAL A 344 31.20 -7.45 12.81
CA VAL A 344 30.76 -8.72 13.37
C VAL A 344 30.92 -8.63 14.89
N SER A 345 29.97 -9.19 15.65
CA SER A 345 30.16 -9.38 17.09
C SER A 345 30.79 -10.73 17.36
N SER A 346 31.80 -10.80 18.23
CA SER A 346 32.30 -12.09 18.73
C SER A 346 31.41 -12.69 19.82
N ARG A 347 30.54 -11.87 20.42
CA ARG A 347 29.64 -12.28 21.50
C ARG A 347 28.47 -13.07 20.95
N PRO A 348 28.05 -14.16 21.64
CA PRO A 348 26.88 -14.91 21.24
C PRO A 348 25.62 -14.03 21.36
N LEU A 349 24.65 -14.27 20.47
CA LEU A 349 23.33 -13.67 20.59
C LEU A 349 22.57 -14.21 21.82
N PRO A 350 21.63 -13.45 22.37
CA PRO A 350 20.63 -13.97 23.29
C PRO A 350 19.91 -15.19 22.71
N ASP A 351 19.24 -15.96 23.56
CA ASP A 351 18.45 -17.12 23.15
C ASP A 351 17.35 -16.72 22.15
N VAL A 352 16.98 -17.63 21.27
CA VAL A 352 15.93 -17.46 20.27
C VAL A 352 14.58 -17.07 20.90
N THR A 353 14.26 -17.61 22.07
CA THR A 353 13.04 -17.30 22.83
C THR A 353 12.90 -15.81 23.16
N TYR A 354 14.01 -15.13 23.47
CA TYR A 354 14.01 -13.69 23.66
C TYR A 354 13.52 -12.92 22.42
N PHE A 355 14.02 -13.29 21.24
CA PHE A 355 13.61 -12.64 19.98
C PHE A 355 12.18 -13.00 19.58
N GLN A 356 11.74 -14.22 19.88
CA GLN A 356 10.36 -14.66 19.67
C GLN A 356 9.39 -13.82 20.52
N ASP A 357 9.70 -13.62 21.81
CA ASP A 357 8.89 -12.78 22.69
C ASP A 357 8.85 -11.32 22.23
N VAL A 358 10.00 -10.78 21.80
CA VAL A 358 10.06 -9.41 21.25
C VAL A 358 9.22 -9.29 19.97
N ALA A 359 9.26 -10.28 19.09
CA ALA A 359 8.50 -10.29 17.86
C ALA A 359 6.99 -10.32 18.11
N LEU A 360 6.52 -11.21 18.98
CA LEU A 360 5.10 -11.31 19.31
C LEU A 360 4.53 -10.02 19.92
N ASN A 361 5.36 -9.27 20.66
CA ASN A 361 4.92 -8.04 21.30
C ASN A 361 5.03 -6.79 20.39
N ASN A 362 5.93 -6.78 19.41
CA ASN A 362 6.27 -5.54 18.68
C ASN A 362 6.02 -5.61 17.17
N HIS A 363 5.83 -6.80 16.59
CA HIS A 363 5.75 -6.90 15.13
C HIS A 363 4.46 -6.29 14.56
N PRO A 364 4.54 -5.31 13.64
CA PRO A 364 3.35 -4.60 13.13
C PRO A 364 2.39 -5.50 12.35
N GLY A 365 2.85 -6.64 11.84
CA GLY A 365 2.01 -7.64 11.17
C GLY A 365 0.90 -8.18 12.07
N LEU A 366 1.18 -8.40 13.36
CA LEU A 366 0.18 -8.81 14.35
C LEU A 366 -0.82 -7.69 14.63
N GLN A 367 -0.35 -6.44 14.71
CA GLN A 367 -1.23 -5.28 14.84
C GLN A 367 -2.17 -5.15 13.65
N LYS A 368 -1.68 -5.42 12.43
CA LYS A 368 -2.50 -5.44 11.20
C LYS A 368 -3.60 -6.50 11.28
N VAL A 369 -3.29 -7.72 11.71
CA VAL A 369 -4.29 -8.79 11.85
C VAL A 369 -5.30 -8.46 12.94
N ALA A 370 -4.87 -7.91 14.07
CA ALA A 370 -5.76 -7.44 15.13
C ALA A 370 -6.72 -6.34 14.63
N ALA A 371 -6.23 -5.40 13.79
CA ALA A 371 -7.06 -4.38 13.16
C ALA A 371 -8.09 -5.00 12.19
N LYS A 372 -7.70 -5.99 11.37
CA LYS A 372 -8.62 -6.74 10.50
C LYS A 372 -9.69 -7.49 11.28
N ARG A 373 -9.33 -8.09 12.41
CA ARG A 373 -10.27 -8.73 13.32
C ARG A 373 -11.28 -7.72 13.89
N ALA A 374 -10.80 -6.57 14.37
CA ALA A 374 -11.67 -5.51 14.84
C ALA A 374 -12.63 -5.01 13.74
N GLN A 375 -12.15 -4.87 12.51
CA GLN A 375 -12.98 -4.53 11.35
C GLN A 375 -14.08 -5.59 11.11
N ALA A 376 -13.73 -6.89 11.14
CA ALA A 376 -14.69 -7.97 10.97
C ALA A 376 -15.76 -7.95 12.09
N GLN A 377 -15.39 -7.64 13.33
CA GLN A 377 -16.33 -7.50 14.46
C GLN A 377 -17.30 -6.32 14.24
N GLN A 378 -16.83 -5.18 13.76
CA GLN A 378 -17.70 -4.03 13.45
C GLN A 378 -18.62 -4.31 12.27
N LEU A 379 -18.16 -5.02 11.24
CA LEU A 379 -19.00 -5.46 10.11
C LEU A 379 -20.05 -6.48 10.56
N HIS A 380 -19.75 -7.33 11.53
CA HIS A 380 -20.74 -8.20 12.15
C HIS A 380 -21.81 -7.38 12.90
N ALA A 381 -21.41 -6.41 13.71
CA ALA A 381 -22.32 -5.50 14.39
C ALA A 381 -23.19 -4.74 13.37
N LEU A 382 -22.62 -4.27 12.26
CA LEU A 382 -23.34 -3.62 11.17
C LEU A 382 -24.39 -4.54 10.55
N SER A 383 -24.08 -5.81 10.34
CA SER A 383 -25.03 -6.82 9.81
C SER A 383 -26.22 -7.01 10.75
N ASP A 384 -26.02 -7.01 12.06
CA ASP A 384 -27.09 -7.12 13.07
C ASP A 384 -27.98 -5.86 13.09
N THR A 385 -27.44 -4.66 12.84
CA THR A 385 -28.22 -3.40 12.82
C THR A 385 -29.30 -3.39 11.74
N GLY A 386 -29.09 -4.09 10.63
CA GLY A 386 -30.04 -4.14 9.51
C GLY A 386 -31.40 -4.75 9.86
N TYR A 387 -31.52 -5.42 11.01
CA TYR A 387 -32.74 -6.08 11.51
C TYR A 387 -33.34 -5.37 12.74
N LYS A 388 -32.79 -4.23 13.14
CA LYS A 388 -33.28 -3.40 14.24
C LYS A 388 -34.04 -2.20 13.70
N PRO A 389 -35.00 -1.62 14.47
CA PRO A 389 -35.70 -0.43 14.05
C PRO A 389 -34.77 0.76 13.91
N THR A 390 -35.06 1.64 12.95
CA THR A 390 -34.42 2.95 12.79
C THR A 390 -35.45 4.04 12.93
N VAL A 391 -35.11 5.17 13.56
CA VAL A 391 -36.00 6.30 13.76
C VAL A 391 -35.34 7.55 13.19
N LEU A 392 -36.10 8.26 12.36
CA LEU A 392 -35.64 9.53 11.78
C LEU A 392 -36.74 10.61 11.95
N LEU A 393 -36.30 11.82 12.17
CA LEU A 393 -37.11 13.02 12.10
C LEU A 393 -36.94 13.59 10.68
N TYR A 394 -38.04 14.03 10.09
CA TYR A 394 -37.99 14.68 8.79
C TYR A 394 -38.89 15.93 8.76
N GLY A 395 -38.52 16.87 7.94
CA GLY A 395 -39.29 18.04 7.63
C GLY A 395 -39.03 18.50 6.19
N TYR A 396 -40.06 18.92 5.50
CA TYR A 396 -39.95 19.51 4.17
C TYR A 396 -40.94 20.64 4.00
N GLY A 397 -40.46 21.77 3.52
CA GLY A 397 -41.26 22.94 3.22
C GLY A 397 -41.06 23.39 1.78
N GLN A 398 -42.16 23.67 1.06
CA GLN A 398 -42.12 24.22 -0.29
C GLN A 398 -42.34 25.72 -0.25
N VAL A 399 -41.54 26.43 -1.04
CA VAL A 399 -41.66 27.87 -1.23
C VAL A 399 -42.48 28.09 -2.50
N GLU A 400 -43.79 28.20 -2.31
CA GLU A 400 -44.77 28.48 -3.37
C GLU A 400 -45.63 29.68 -2.96
N LYS A 401 -46.55 30.09 -3.86
CA LYS A 401 -47.50 31.18 -3.55
C LYS A 401 -48.35 30.89 -2.32
N ASP A 402 -48.65 29.59 -2.09
CA ASP A 402 -49.27 29.04 -0.88
C ASP A 402 -48.27 28.07 -0.22
N PRO A 403 -47.50 28.52 0.79
CA PRO A 403 -46.47 27.71 1.43
C PRO A 403 -47.07 26.45 2.04
N SER A 404 -46.47 25.30 1.70
CA SER A 404 -46.84 24.02 2.27
C SER A 404 -45.66 23.38 2.99
N TRP A 405 -45.92 22.73 4.12
CA TRP A 405 -44.88 22.02 4.86
C TRP A 405 -45.39 20.70 5.43
N VAL A 406 -44.51 19.77 5.62
CA VAL A 406 -44.75 18.52 6.32
C VAL A 406 -43.57 18.26 7.26
N ALA A 407 -43.86 17.84 8.47
CA ALA A 407 -42.84 17.38 9.41
C ALA A 407 -43.37 16.17 10.18
N GLY A 408 -42.49 15.28 10.54
CA GLY A 408 -42.89 14.05 11.23
C GLY A 408 -41.71 13.24 11.71
N VAL A 409 -42.05 12.19 12.45
CA VAL A 409 -41.12 11.13 12.87
C VAL A 409 -41.48 9.86 12.08
N SER A 410 -40.50 9.23 11.52
CA SER A 410 -40.64 7.93 10.83
C SER A 410 -39.84 6.86 11.56
N ALA A 411 -40.50 5.78 11.94
CA ALA A 411 -39.83 4.57 12.43
C ALA A 411 -39.96 3.48 11.36
N SER A 412 -38.83 2.92 10.96
CA SER A 412 -38.76 1.84 9.97
C SER A 412 -38.14 0.61 10.60
N TRP A 413 -38.82 -0.53 10.44
CA TRP A 413 -38.38 -1.81 10.96
C TRP A 413 -38.64 -2.91 9.95
N LYS A 414 -37.57 -3.64 9.59
CA LYS A 414 -37.67 -4.79 8.71
C LYS A 414 -38.11 -6.02 9.50
N LEU A 415 -39.37 -6.36 9.39
CA LEU A 415 -39.96 -7.48 10.13
C LEU A 415 -39.70 -8.83 9.46
N TRP A 416 -39.78 -8.88 8.12
CA TRP A 416 -39.64 -10.10 7.34
C TRP A 416 -39.21 -9.80 5.90
N GLY A 417 -38.49 -10.75 5.28
CA GLY A 417 -38.10 -10.70 3.88
C GLY A 417 -36.72 -10.08 3.62
N GLY A 418 -36.24 -10.19 2.40
CA GLY A 418 -34.90 -9.78 1.97
C GLY A 418 -33.84 -10.86 2.24
N LEU A 419 -32.64 -10.45 2.64
CA LEU A 419 -31.55 -11.38 2.98
C LEU A 419 -31.90 -12.20 4.23
N ASP A 420 -31.52 -13.50 4.23
CA ASP A 420 -31.66 -14.36 5.41
C ASP A 420 -30.77 -13.83 6.55
N LYS A 421 -31.39 -13.48 7.66
CA LYS A 421 -30.72 -12.96 8.86
C LYS A 421 -29.72 -13.96 9.43
N THR A 422 -30.13 -15.21 9.55
CA THR A 422 -29.31 -16.29 10.12
C THR A 422 -28.08 -16.56 9.26
N ALA A 423 -28.26 -16.65 7.95
CA ALA A 423 -27.14 -16.81 7.01
C ALA A 423 -26.20 -15.59 7.00
N SER A 424 -26.73 -14.35 7.03
CA SER A 424 -25.92 -13.13 7.08
C SER A 424 -25.08 -13.03 8.35
N LEU A 425 -25.67 -13.32 9.51
CA LEU A 425 -24.93 -13.35 10.78
C LEU A 425 -23.94 -14.51 10.86
N ALA A 426 -24.30 -15.70 10.33
CA ALA A 426 -23.39 -16.82 10.23
C ALA A 426 -22.17 -16.50 9.35
N SER A 427 -22.38 -15.84 8.21
CA SER A 427 -21.32 -15.39 7.31
C SER A 427 -20.35 -14.41 8.01
N SER A 428 -20.89 -13.40 8.69
CA SER A 428 -20.06 -12.43 9.41
C SER A 428 -19.31 -13.04 10.61
N ASN A 429 -19.91 -14.00 11.32
CA ASN A 429 -19.23 -14.79 12.34
C ASN A 429 -18.10 -15.67 11.77
N ALA A 430 -18.31 -16.25 10.57
CA ALA A 430 -17.26 -16.99 9.89
C ALA A 430 -16.06 -16.11 9.50
N LYS A 431 -16.29 -14.84 9.12
CA LYS A 431 -15.23 -13.87 8.86
C LYS A 431 -14.42 -13.52 10.12
N ILE A 432 -15.08 -13.39 11.28
CA ILE A 432 -14.36 -13.19 12.55
C ILE A 432 -13.49 -14.41 12.84
N ARG A 433 -14.04 -15.62 12.71
CA ARG A 433 -13.27 -16.86 12.90
C ARG A 433 -12.12 -16.98 11.90
N GLN A 434 -12.29 -16.55 10.66
CA GLN A 434 -11.23 -16.48 9.67
C GLN A 434 -10.11 -15.55 10.14
N ALA A 435 -10.43 -14.36 10.68
CA ALA A 435 -9.44 -13.43 11.23
C ALA A 435 -8.69 -14.03 12.43
N ASP A 436 -9.39 -14.74 13.35
CA ASP A 436 -8.77 -15.42 14.48
C ASP A 436 -7.77 -16.50 14.04
N LEU A 437 -8.13 -17.30 13.03
CA LEU A 437 -7.22 -18.31 12.46
C LEU A 437 -6.04 -17.69 11.73
N SER A 438 -6.25 -16.56 11.02
CA SER A 438 -5.16 -15.81 10.37
C SER A 438 -4.19 -15.22 11.40
N GLU A 439 -4.64 -14.84 12.60
CA GLU A 439 -3.77 -14.37 13.67
C GLU A 439 -2.82 -15.48 14.13
N ILE A 440 -3.34 -16.70 14.30
CA ILE A 440 -2.52 -17.88 14.66
C ILE A 440 -1.50 -18.17 13.57
N GLU A 441 -1.94 -18.24 12.31
CA GLU A 441 -1.05 -18.50 11.17
C GLU A 441 0.07 -17.46 11.03
N VAL A 442 -0.26 -16.17 11.16
CA VAL A 442 0.74 -15.09 11.11
C VAL A 442 1.71 -15.19 12.29
N SER A 443 1.23 -15.54 13.49
CA SER A 443 2.09 -15.74 14.67
C SER A 443 3.06 -16.90 14.45
N ASP A 444 2.59 -18.05 13.98
CA ASP A 444 3.42 -19.24 13.73
C ASP A 444 4.48 -18.97 12.66
N ASN A 445 4.09 -18.33 11.55
CA ASN A 445 5.01 -17.94 10.49
C ASN A 445 6.04 -16.91 10.96
N LEU A 446 5.65 -15.98 11.83
CA LEU A 446 6.54 -15.00 12.42
C LEU A 446 7.59 -15.68 13.33
N LEU A 447 7.17 -16.59 14.20
CA LEU A 447 8.08 -17.34 15.06
C LEU A 447 9.10 -18.14 14.25
N LEU A 448 8.66 -18.83 13.20
CA LEU A 448 9.56 -19.55 12.30
C LEU A 448 10.54 -18.61 11.56
N LEU A 449 10.08 -17.43 11.13
CA LEU A 449 10.92 -16.43 10.49
C LEU A 449 12.01 -15.90 11.44
N VAL A 450 11.64 -15.63 12.69
CA VAL A 450 12.58 -15.19 13.74
C VAL A 450 13.63 -16.28 14.00
N GLU A 451 13.21 -17.53 14.15
CA GLU A 451 14.11 -18.66 14.37
C GLU A 451 15.08 -18.83 13.19
N LYS A 452 14.58 -18.81 11.97
CA LYS A 452 15.41 -18.84 10.77
C LYS A 452 16.45 -17.72 10.77
N ASN A 453 16.02 -16.48 10.98
CA ASN A 453 16.92 -15.32 10.97
C ASN A 453 17.94 -15.37 12.11
N TRP A 454 17.57 -15.87 13.29
CA TRP A 454 18.49 -16.10 14.39
C TRP A 454 19.57 -17.13 14.03
N HIS A 455 19.19 -18.25 13.41
CA HIS A 455 20.15 -19.24 12.91
C HIS A 455 21.06 -18.65 11.82
N ASP A 456 20.54 -17.84 10.91
CA ASP A 456 21.32 -17.21 9.85
C ASP A 456 22.39 -16.26 10.42
N VAL A 457 22.09 -15.50 11.50
CA VAL A 457 23.09 -14.67 12.18
C VAL A 457 24.18 -15.52 12.80
N ASN A 458 23.83 -16.58 13.54
CA ASN A 458 24.79 -17.47 14.19
C ASN A 458 25.69 -18.18 13.16
N ASN A 459 25.11 -18.63 12.06
CA ASN A 459 25.84 -19.25 10.96
C ASN A 459 26.84 -18.28 10.31
N ALA A 460 26.40 -17.04 10.05
CA ALA A 460 27.26 -16.01 9.47
C ALA A 460 28.40 -15.62 10.42
N GLN A 461 28.11 -15.50 11.73
CA GLN A 461 29.10 -15.26 12.78
C GLN A 461 30.16 -16.38 12.81
N SER A 462 29.73 -17.63 12.88
CA SER A 462 30.60 -18.79 12.91
C SER A 462 31.46 -18.90 11.64
N ARG A 463 30.87 -18.63 10.48
CA ARG A 463 31.57 -18.60 9.20
C ARG A 463 32.67 -17.53 9.17
N TYR A 464 32.36 -16.31 9.63
CA TYR A 464 33.33 -15.24 9.70
C TYR A 464 34.54 -15.62 10.58
N GLN A 465 34.27 -16.19 11.77
CA GLN A 465 35.32 -16.63 12.70
C GLN A 465 36.19 -17.74 12.11
N ALA A 466 35.57 -18.72 11.42
CA ALA A 466 36.31 -19.80 10.77
C ALA A 466 37.21 -19.29 9.63
N LEU A 467 36.84 -18.24 8.93
CA LEU A 467 37.62 -17.68 7.82
C LEU A 467 38.84 -16.86 8.30
N GLN A 468 38.87 -16.39 9.57
CA GLN A 468 39.96 -15.56 10.08
C GLN A 468 41.31 -16.24 9.94
N SER A 469 41.43 -17.52 10.37
CA SER A 469 42.67 -18.27 10.28
C SER A 469 43.11 -18.48 8.83
N ASN A 470 42.17 -18.65 7.90
CA ASN A 470 42.49 -18.81 6.48
C ASN A 470 43.05 -17.50 5.89
N VAL A 471 42.53 -16.34 6.30
CA VAL A 471 43.03 -15.04 5.86
C VAL A 471 44.44 -14.81 6.38
N ASP A 472 44.71 -15.10 7.65
CA ASP A 472 46.02 -14.92 8.27
C ASP A 472 47.06 -15.84 7.60
N LEU A 473 46.70 -17.11 7.38
CA LEU A 473 47.57 -18.08 6.69
C LEU A 473 47.84 -17.65 5.24
N ALA A 474 46.80 -17.30 4.48
CA ALA A 474 46.96 -16.89 3.08
C ALA A 474 47.82 -15.63 2.92
N ALA A 475 47.68 -14.68 3.84
CA ALA A 475 48.49 -13.46 3.88
C ALA A 475 49.95 -13.77 4.15
N GLU A 476 50.25 -14.67 5.11
CA GLU A 476 51.63 -15.06 5.43
C GLU A 476 52.27 -15.88 4.30
N VAL A 477 51.52 -16.79 3.67
CA VAL A 477 51.99 -17.53 2.49
C VAL A 477 52.34 -16.57 1.35
N LEU A 478 51.48 -15.59 1.06
CA LEU A 478 51.74 -14.56 0.05
C LEU A 478 53.02 -13.77 0.38
N ARG A 479 53.19 -13.31 1.61
CA ARG A 479 54.37 -12.61 2.06
C ARG A 479 55.65 -13.41 1.86
N LEU A 480 55.62 -14.70 2.24
CA LEU A 480 56.78 -15.59 2.09
C LEU A 480 57.09 -15.89 0.61
N ARG A 481 56.06 -16.06 -0.24
CA ARG A 481 56.25 -16.28 -1.70
C ARG A 481 56.83 -15.01 -2.37
N GLN A 482 56.40 -13.82 -1.98
CA GLN A 482 56.95 -12.54 -2.47
C GLN A 482 58.45 -12.37 -2.09
N LEU A 483 58.79 -12.68 -0.84
CA LEU A 483 60.18 -12.68 -0.41
C LEU A 483 61.03 -13.68 -1.15
N GLY A 484 60.52 -14.92 -1.29
CA GLY A 484 61.20 -15.99 -2.03
C GLY A 484 61.41 -15.69 -3.51
N LEU A 485 60.52 -14.93 -4.13
CA LEU A 485 60.69 -14.40 -5.49
C LEU A 485 61.84 -13.38 -5.56
N GLN A 486 61.95 -12.50 -4.58
CA GLN A 486 63.04 -11.51 -4.50
C GLN A 486 64.39 -12.16 -4.33
N GLU A 487 64.45 -13.27 -3.58
CA GLU A 487 65.67 -14.04 -3.34
C GLU A 487 65.93 -15.13 -4.43
N GLY A 488 65.05 -15.23 -5.45
CA GLY A 488 65.20 -16.21 -6.55
C GLY A 488 64.85 -17.66 -6.18
N VAL A 489 64.19 -17.89 -5.04
CA VAL A 489 63.79 -19.22 -4.55
C VAL A 489 62.42 -19.61 -5.09
N ASN A 490 61.50 -18.66 -5.29
CA ASN A 490 60.16 -18.92 -5.82
C ASN A 490 60.02 -18.38 -7.25
N THR A 491 59.09 -18.92 -7.99
CA THR A 491 58.73 -18.47 -9.33
C THR A 491 57.68 -17.36 -9.30
N PRO A 492 57.53 -16.52 -10.35
CA PRO A 492 56.45 -15.57 -10.46
C PRO A 492 55.07 -16.21 -10.33
N ILE A 493 54.85 -17.42 -10.85
CA ILE A 493 53.57 -18.15 -10.78
C ILE A 493 53.20 -18.55 -9.35
N ASP A 494 54.21 -18.84 -8.50
CA ASP A 494 54.00 -19.12 -7.08
C ASP A 494 53.38 -17.89 -6.37
N VAL A 495 53.83 -16.69 -6.72
CA VAL A 495 53.29 -15.43 -6.18
C VAL A 495 51.88 -15.17 -6.73
N VAL A 496 51.62 -15.41 -8.02
CA VAL A 496 50.30 -15.30 -8.64
C VAL A 496 49.29 -16.20 -7.91
N GLN A 497 49.64 -17.47 -7.66
CA GLN A 497 48.79 -18.42 -6.95
C GLN A 497 48.52 -18.00 -5.51
N ALA A 498 49.55 -17.55 -4.78
CA ALA A 498 49.43 -17.07 -3.41
C ALA A 498 48.56 -15.79 -3.33
N GLN A 499 48.72 -14.85 -4.29
CA GLN A 499 47.91 -13.65 -4.40
C GLN A 499 46.44 -13.99 -4.64
N THR A 500 46.15 -14.90 -5.56
CA THR A 500 44.77 -15.37 -5.84
C THR A 500 44.13 -15.99 -4.61
N GLN A 501 44.87 -16.82 -3.86
CA GLN A 501 44.37 -17.43 -2.63
C GLN A 501 44.15 -16.40 -1.52
N SER A 502 45.05 -15.42 -1.36
CA SER A 502 44.88 -14.31 -0.39
C SER A 502 43.66 -13.43 -0.73
N LEU A 503 43.51 -13.05 -2.01
CA LEU A 503 42.37 -12.28 -2.48
C LEU A 503 41.06 -13.05 -2.22
N LYS A 504 41.00 -14.35 -2.52
CA LYS A 504 39.85 -15.21 -2.28
C LYS A 504 39.48 -15.23 -0.79
N ALA A 505 40.44 -15.52 0.09
CA ALA A 505 40.19 -15.60 1.53
C ALA A 505 39.69 -14.29 2.10
N ARG A 506 40.28 -13.13 1.75
CA ARG A 506 39.86 -11.80 2.20
C ARG A 506 38.49 -11.41 1.66
N THR A 507 38.18 -11.77 0.40
CA THR A 507 36.87 -11.52 -0.20
C THR A 507 35.78 -12.36 0.48
N GLU A 508 36.01 -13.65 0.74
CA GLU A 508 35.09 -14.53 1.43
C GLU A 508 34.82 -14.07 2.87
N GLN A 509 35.86 -13.57 3.57
CA GLN A 509 35.70 -13.01 4.91
C GLN A 509 34.85 -11.73 4.90
N ALA A 510 35.08 -10.81 3.96
CA ALA A 510 34.25 -9.59 3.81
C ALA A 510 32.79 -9.94 3.46
N GLN A 511 32.58 -10.94 2.61
CA GLN A 511 31.24 -11.45 2.30
C GLN A 511 30.56 -12.05 3.54
N ALA A 512 31.30 -12.83 4.36
CA ALA A 512 30.76 -13.39 5.61
C ALA A 512 30.36 -12.29 6.61
N ALA A 513 31.17 -11.21 6.73
CA ALA A 513 30.82 -10.05 7.54
C ALA A 513 29.56 -9.35 7.03
N ASN A 514 29.44 -9.17 5.71
CA ASN A 514 28.22 -8.60 5.13
C ASN A 514 27.01 -9.50 5.36
N SER A 515 27.16 -10.82 5.24
CA SER A 515 26.09 -11.79 5.52
C SER A 515 25.62 -11.67 6.98
N TYR A 516 26.55 -11.54 7.93
CA TYR A 516 26.23 -11.30 9.34
C TYR A 516 25.38 -10.04 9.52
N VAL A 517 25.80 -8.94 8.92
CA VAL A 517 25.07 -7.65 9.00
C VAL A 517 23.67 -7.77 8.39
N GLN A 518 23.53 -8.42 7.23
CA GLN A 518 22.24 -8.61 6.57
C GLN A 518 21.30 -9.52 7.39
N SER A 519 21.81 -10.62 7.90
CA SER A 519 21.03 -11.55 8.74
C SER A 519 20.60 -10.86 10.05
N LEU A 520 21.48 -10.07 10.67
CA LEU A 520 21.13 -9.29 11.87
C LEU A 520 20.04 -8.26 11.59
N ALA A 521 20.12 -7.56 10.46
CA ALA A 521 19.08 -6.60 10.05
C ALA A 521 17.73 -7.30 9.81
N ALA A 522 17.74 -8.48 9.15
CA ALA A 522 16.56 -9.30 8.94
C ALA A 522 15.96 -9.80 10.28
N LEU A 523 16.81 -10.19 11.24
CA LEU A 523 16.35 -10.58 12.58
C LEU A 523 15.68 -9.42 13.30
N MET A 524 16.27 -8.23 13.29
CA MET A 524 15.66 -7.04 13.92
C MET A 524 14.37 -6.61 13.23
N GLN A 525 14.28 -6.76 11.91
CA GLN A 525 13.06 -6.52 11.15
C GLN A 525 11.96 -7.51 11.54
N SER A 526 12.27 -8.81 11.61
CA SER A 526 11.30 -9.84 12.02
C SER A 526 10.85 -9.69 13.47
N CYS A 527 11.67 -9.08 14.33
CA CYS A 527 11.25 -8.68 15.68
C CYS A 527 10.40 -7.39 15.72
N GLY A 528 10.22 -6.70 14.59
CA GLY A 528 9.51 -5.41 14.55
C GLY A 528 10.30 -4.23 15.12
N THR A 529 11.57 -4.41 15.43
CA THR A 529 12.45 -3.42 16.08
C THR A 529 13.71 -3.13 15.26
N PRO A 530 13.60 -2.64 14.00
CA PRO A 530 14.76 -2.47 13.12
C PRO A 530 15.81 -1.49 13.66
N LEU A 531 15.43 -0.51 14.47
CA LEU A 531 16.36 0.44 15.09
C LEU A 531 17.25 -0.19 16.17
N ALA A 532 16.85 -1.34 16.73
CA ALA A 532 17.70 -2.09 17.67
C ALA A 532 19.01 -2.56 17.00
N PHE A 533 19.05 -2.64 15.68
CA PHE A 533 20.27 -2.89 14.90
C PHE A 533 21.43 -1.95 15.29
N ASN A 534 21.15 -0.66 15.53
CA ASN A 534 22.16 0.32 15.89
C ASN A 534 22.84 0.00 17.25
N ALA A 535 22.10 -0.62 18.18
CA ALA A 535 22.67 -1.06 19.46
C ALA A 535 23.70 -2.18 19.25
N TYR A 536 23.41 -3.15 18.37
CA TYR A 536 24.36 -4.22 18.03
C TYR A 536 25.57 -3.68 17.25
N LEU A 537 25.35 -2.74 16.32
CA LEU A 537 26.43 -2.04 15.61
C LEU A 537 27.40 -1.34 16.58
N ASN A 538 26.85 -0.64 17.58
CA ASN A 538 27.66 0.10 18.55
C ASN A 538 28.39 -0.83 19.51
N ALA A 539 27.81 -1.99 19.82
CA ALA A 539 28.38 -2.99 20.74
C ALA A 539 29.36 -3.96 20.05
N ALA A 540 29.50 -3.89 18.71
CA ALA A 540 30.35 -4.79 17.95
C ALA A 540 31.83 -4.52 18.23
N ASP A 541 32.56 -5.59 18.49
CA ASP A 541 34.01 -5.60 18.79
C ASP A 541 34.90 -5.78 17.56
N ILE A 542 34.40 -6.41 16.49
CA ILE A 542 35.13 -6.61 15.25
C ILE A 542 34.59 -5.65 14.19
N ARG A 543 35.46 -4.81 13.65
CA ARG A 543 35.14 -3.88 12.57
C ARG A 543 36.13 -4.03 11.44
N LEU A 544 35.64 -4.25 10.22
CA LEU A 544 36.51 -4.31 9.05
C LEU A 544 37.05 -2.92 8.73
N PRO A 545 38.28 -2.81 8.21
CA PRO A 545 38.85 -1.52 7.84
C PRO A 545 37.99 -0.83 6.79
N THR A 546 37.67 0.44 7.02
CA THR A 546 37.02 1.30 6.04
C THR A 546 38.07 2.09 5.27
N LEU A 547 37.85 2.29 3.99
CA LEU A 547 38.69 3.15 3.14
C LEU A 547 38.43 4.66 3.41
N TYR A 548 37.37 4.95 4.16
CA TYR A 548 36.95 6.31 4.50
C TYR A 548 36.81 6.40 6.03
N THR A 549 37.88 6.84 6.68
CA THR A 549 37.86 7.26 8.10
C THR A 549 37.62 8.77 8.19
N GLU A 550 36.93 9.18 9.28
CA GLU A 550 36.78 10.60 9.62
C GLU A 550 38.11 11.28 9.86
#